data_d366fd291312fa622479819e026177c1
#
_entry.id   d366fd291312fa622479819e026177c1
#
_cell.length_a   1.000
_cell.length_b   1.000
_cell.length_c   1.000
_cell.angle_alpha   90.00
_cell.angle_beta   90.00
_cell.angle_gamma   90.00
#
_symmetry.space_group_name_H-M   'P 1'
#
loop_
_entity.id
_entity.type
_entity.pdbx_description
1 polymer ?
#
loop_
_entity_poly.entity_id
_entity_poly.type
_entity_poly.pdbx_seq_one_letter_code
_entity_poly.pdbx_strand_id
1 'polypeptide(L)'
;MKLRILPLALIAVLSASLLPHVAEAAPAKTKRYTVTMKKAHLPAAPKNGTDDYRCFLLDPKVTEDSIIRSIQFIPQRKNYVHHAIIFRVTDADLEEAIAADKNGTGWPCFGGSGLGGMLSTFISSPWLSSWAPGRGKDVSPAGYGTPFKKNERFVLQVHYNLLAANGGKVETDQSKIVMETIPAKGSTVKQLHVELFPAPVELACPAGVTGPLCD
;
A
#
# COMPACT_ATOMS: atom_id res chain seq x y z
N MET A 1 76.36 -48.32 27.79
CA MET A 1 75.78 -46.97 27.73
C MET A 1 74.38 -47.11 27.16
N LYS A 2 73.33 -47.10 28.02
CA LYS A 2 71.90 -47.28 27.59
C LYS A 2 71.22 -45.95 27.58
N LEU A 3 70.87 -45.49 26.39
CA LEU A 3 70.13 -44.23 26.15
C LEU A 3 68.67 -44.45 26.50
N ARG A 4 68.12 -43.72 27.47
CA ARG A 4 66.69 -43.70 27.83
C ARG A 4 66.05 -42.61 27.05
N ILE A 5 65.09 -42.99 26.17
CA ILE A 5 64.23 -42.07 25.45
C ILE A 5 63.01 -41.82 26.33
N LEU A 6 62.78 -40.57 26.73
CA LEU A 6 61.55 -40.11 27.39
C LEU A 6 60.48 -39.84 26.35
N PRO A 7 59.23 -40.28 26.54
CA PRO A 7 58.16 -39.93 25.64
C PRO A 7 57.60 -38.50 25.96
N LEU A 8 57.59 -37.66 24.93
CA LEU A 8 56.96 -36.32 24.99
C LEU A 8 55.41 -36.48 24.89
N ALA A 9 54.73 -36.18 25.98
CA ALA A 9 53.29 -36.18 25.97
C ALA A 9 52.72 -34.85 25.30
N LEU A 10 52.11 -34.99 24.16
CA LEU A 10 51.46 -33.89 23.45
C LEU A 10 50.12 -33.61 24.13
N ILE A 11 50.01 -32.50 24.86
CA ILE A 11 48.75 -32.01 25.42
C ILE A 11 48.05 -31.20 24.31
N ALA A 12 47.01 -31.79 23.71
CA ALA A 12 46.13 -31.07 22.80
C ALA A 12 45.14 -30.23 23.63
N VAL A 13 45.34 -28.92 23.65
CA VAL A 13 44.37 -27.97 24.23
C VAL A 13 43.21 -27.78 23.23
N LEU A 14 42.05 -28.39 23.50
CA LEU A 14 40.81 -28.15 22.76
C LEU A 14 40.28 -26.78 23.18
N SER A 15 40.54 -25.76 22.39
CA SER A 15 39.90 -24.45 22.52
C SER A 15 38.48 -24.55 21.95
N ALA A 16 37.51 -24.81 22.80
CA ALA A 16 36.09 -24.64 22.43
C ALA A 16 35.79 -23.15 22.25
N SER A 17 35.79 -22.68 21.02
CA SER A 17 35.31 -21.35 20.65
C SER A 17 33.82 -21.28 20.93
N LEU A 18 33.42 -20.63 22.01
CA LEU A 18 32.08 -20.20 22.30
C LEU A 18 31.69 -19.07 21.28
N LEU A 19 31.25 -19.47 20.11
CA LEU A 19 30.58 -18.51 19.21
C LEU A 19 29.29 -18.11 19.88
N PRO A 20 28.99 -16.78 20.05
CA PRO A 20 27.71 -16.36 20.56
C PRO A 20 26.64 -16.85 19.57
N HIS A 21 25.75 -17.71 20.06
CA HIS A 21 24.51 -18.02 19.34
C HIS A 21 23.73 -16.72 19.27
N VAL A 22 23.72 -16.07 18.12
CA VAL A 22 22.75 -15.02 17.81
C VAL A 22 21.40 -15.72 17.77
N ALA A 23 20.63 -15.58 18.83
CA ALA A 23 19.27 -16.09 18.87
C ALA A 23 18.50 -15.45 17.71
N GLU A 24 18.18 -16.24 16.70
CA GLU A 24 17.31 -15.82 15.61
C GLU A 24 15.98 -15.44 16.23
N ALA A 25 15.63 -14.15 16.17
CA ALA A 25 14.38 -13.66 16.71
C ALA A 25 13.24 -14.41 16.02
N ALA A 26 12.34 -15.02 16.80
CA ALA A 26 11.18 -15.69 16.26
C ALA A 26 10.43 -14.77 15.27
N PRO A 27 9.96 -15.27 14.13
CA PRO A 27 9.30 -14.43 13.13
C PRO A 27 8.12 -13.70 13.76
N ALA A 28 8.10 -12.37 13.62
CA ALA A 28 7.05 -11.54 14.19
C ALA A 28 5.68 -12.00 13.68
N LYS A 29 4.72 -12.17 14.59
CA LYS A 29 3.38 -12.66 14.25
C LYS A 29 2.68 -11.70 13.30
N THR A 30 2.40 -12.15 12.09
CA THR A 30 1.68 -11.38 11.07
C THR A 30 0.21 -11.29 11.42
N LYS A 31 -0.36 -10.07 11.36
CA LYS A 31 -1.80 -9.80 11.44
C LYS A 31 -2.33 -9.44 10.07
N ARG A 32 -3.51 -9.98 9.74
CA ARG A 32 -4.19 -9.70 8.47
C ARG A 32 -5.46 -8.90 8.74
N TYR A 33 -5.63 -7.83 7.99
CA TYR A 33 -6.79 -6.96 8.01
C TYR A 33 -7.47 -6.99 6.64
N THR A 34 -8.80 -7.12 6.64
CA THR A 34 -9.62 -6.96 5.44
C THR A 34 -10.57 -5.79 5.68
N VAL A 35 -10.48 -4.80 4.81
CA VAL A 35 -11.26 -3.56 4.93
C VAL A 35 -12.07 -3.38 3.66
N THR A 36 -13.37 -3.28 3.82
CA THR A 36 -14.33 -3.14 2.72
C THR A 36 -14.95 -1.74 2.76
N MET A 37 -15.30 -1.18 1.61
CA MET A 37 -16.09 0.04 1.53
C MET A 37 -17.34 -0.10 2.41
N LYS A 38 -17.68 0.94 3.19
CA LYS A 38 -18.80 0.90 4.15
C LYS A 38 -20.13 0.59 3.48
N LYS A 39 -20.35 1.17 2.30
CA LYS A 39 -21.51 0.89 1.46
C LYS A 39 -21.06 0.59 0.03
N ALA A 40 -21.87 -0.20 -0.66
CA ALA A 40 -21.70 -0.41 -2.08
C ALA A 40 -21.98 0.90 -2.84
N HIS A 41 -21.11 1.22 -3.80
CA HIS A 41 -21.22 2.40 -4.66
C HIS A 41 -21.72 1.97 -6.04
N LEU A 42 -22.74 2.65 -6.54
CA LEU A 42 -23.16 2.54 -7.95
C LEU A 42 -22.40 3.60 -8.76
N PRO A 43 -21.41 3.22 -9.57
CA PRO A 43 -20.64 4.18 -10.34
C PRO A 43 -21.53 4.94 -11.33
N ALA A 44 -21.32 6.26 -11.40
CA ALA A 44 -22.07 7.15 -12.28
C ALA A 44 -21.15 8.24 -12.83
N ALA A 45 -20.97 8.24 -14.14
CA ALA A 45 -20.21 9.29 -14.81
C ALA A 45 -20.94 10.63 -14.76
N PRO A 46 -20.22 11.76 -14.74
CA PRO A 46 -20.80 13.08 -14.93
C PRO A 46 -21.42 13.21 -16.31
N LYS A 47 -22.34 14.20 -16.49
CA LYS A 47 -23.16 14.37 -17.70
C LYS A 47 -22.41 14.30 -19.04
N ASN A 48 -21.16 14.79 -19.07
CA ASN A 48 -20.33 14.81 -20.28
C ASN A 48 -19.06 13.97 -20.14
N GLY A 49 -19.09 12.94 -19.30
CA GLY A 49 -17.92 12.09 -19.04
C GLY A 49 -18.27 10.62 -19.06
N THR A 50 -17.25 9.80 -18.98
CA THR A 50 -17.32 8.33 -18.99
C THR A 50 -16.73 7.72 -17.73
N ASP A 51 -16.18 8.56 -16.86
CA ASP A 51 -15.40 8.15 -15.73
C ASP A 51 -15.99 8.67 -14.43
N ASP A 52 -16.00 7.82 -13.40
CA ASP A 52 -16.36 8.18 -12.03
C ASP A 52 -15.14 7.99 -11.13
N TYR A 53 -14.73 9.05 -10.44
CA TYR A 53 -13.66 9.02 -9.43
C TYR A 53 -14.29 9.18 -8.05
N ARG A 54 -14.15 8.15 -7.23
CA ARG A 54 -14.78 8.12 -5.91
C ARG A 54 -13.78 7.75 -4.81
N CYS A 55 -13.76 8.56 -3.76
CA CYS A 55 -12.95 8.32 -2.58
C CYS A 55 -13.80 7.80 -1.42
N PHE A 56 -13.23 6.91 -0.62
CA PHE A 56 -13.87 6.29 0.54
C PHE A 56 -12.92 6.30 1.72
N LEU A 57 -13.39 6.72 2.89
CA LEU A 57 -12.62 6.62 4.13
C LEU A 57 -12.72 5.21 4.70
N LEU A 58 -11.61 4.52 4.79
CA LEU A 58 -11.51 3.16 5.31
C LEU A 58 -10.72 3.11 6.62
N ASP A 59 -11.23 2.33 7.58
CA ASP A 59 -10.64 2.16 8.90
C ASP A 59 -10.32 0.68 9.12
N PRO A 60 -9.05 0.27 9.07
CA PRO A 60 -8.64 -1.11 9.29
C PRO A 60 -8.69 -1.54 10.75
N LYS A 61 -8.99 -0.62 11.70
CA LYS A 61 -9.05 -0.90 13.13
C LYS A 61 -7.74 -1.48 13.69
N VAL A 62 -6.62 -0.95 13.24
CA VAL A 62 -5.31 -1.33 13.76
C VAL A 62 -5.15 -0.80 15.18
N THR A 63 -4.89 -1.69 16.15
CA THR A 63 -4.90 -1.40 17.59
C THR A 63 -3.52 -1.10 18.17
N GLU A 64 -2.46 -1.22 17.38
CA GLU A 64 -1.07 -0.95 17.78
C GLU A 64 -0.26 -0.43 16.60
N ASP A 65 0.82 0.31 16.89
CA ASP A 65 1.76 0.71 15.85
C ASP A 65 2.31 -0.52 15.14
N SER A 66 2.25 -0.51 13.83
CA SER A 66 2.49 -1.66 12.98
C SER A 66 3.36 -1.30 11.78
N ILE A 67 3.85 -2.30 11.10
CA ILE A 67 4.57 -2.18 9.83
C ILE A 67 3.82 -3.00 8.79
N ILE A 68 3.36 -2.36 7.73
CA ILE A 68 2.75 -3.03 6.58
C ILE A 68 3.83 -3.82 5.85
N ARG A 69 3.59 -5.13 5.68
CA ARG A 69 4.42 -6.05 4.92
C ARG A 69 3.84 -6.35 3.55
N SER A 70 2.54 -6.26 3.43
CA SER A 70 1.86 -6.36 2.14
C SER A 70 0.53 -5.63 2.16
N ILE A 71 0.11 -5.15 0.98
CA ILE A 71 -1.18 -4.54 0.76
C ILE A 71 -1.70 -4.94 -0.61
N GLN A 72 -3.01 -5.15 -0.72
CA GLN A 72 -3.65 -5.56 -1.95
C GLN A 72 -5.03 -4.93 -2.06
N PHE A 73 -5.29 -4.23 -3.14
CA PHE A 73 -6.65 -3.88 -3.55
C PHE A 73 -7.28 -5.07 -4.29
N ILE A 74 -8.52 -5.37 -3.98
CA ILE A 74 -9.30 -6.45 -4.61
C ILE A 74 -10.59 -5.83 -5.16
N PRO A 75 -10.64 -5.55 -6.48
CA PRO A 75 -11.84 -5.04 -7.12
C PRO A 75 -12.94 -6.10 -7.13
N GLN A 76 -14.17 -5.67 -6.83
CA GLN A 76 -15.35 -6.52 -7.03
C GLN A 76 -15.77 -6.52 -8.50
N ARG A 77 -15.67 -5.35 -9.17
CA ARG A 77 -16.10 -5.14 -10.55
C ARG A 77 -14.91 -4.91 -11.49
N LYS A 78 -14.20 -5.97 -11.83
CA LYS A 78 -12.97 -5.92 -12.64
C LYS A 78 -13.16 -5.35 -14.05
N ASN A 79 -14.35 -5.39 -14.58
CA ASN A 79 -14.68 -4.97 -15.94
C ASN A 79 -14.71 -3.45 -16.11
N TYR A 80 -14.93 -2.67 -15.05
CA TYR A 80 -14.94 -1.20 -15.12
C TYR A 80 -14.23 -0.50 -13.95
N VAL A 81 -13.70 -1.22 -12.98
CA VAL A 81 -12.71 -0.66 -12.05
C VAL A 81 -11.39 -0.55 -12.81
N HIS A 82 -11.01 0.69 -13.20
CA HIS A 82 -9.86 0.96 -14.03
C HIS A 82 -8.57 1.01 -13.24
N HIS A 83 -8.55 1.76 -12.13
CA HIS A 83 -7.45 1.73 -11.16
C HIS A 83 -7.95 2.15 -9.77
N ALA A 84 -7.11 1.92 -8.78
CA ALA A 84 -7.32 2.38 -7.42
C ALA A 84 -6.01 2.91 -6.84
N ILE A 85 -6.12 3.92 -5.98
CA ILE A 85 -5.01 4.49 -5.21
C ILE A 85 -5.40 4.47 -3.74
N ILE A 86 -4.46 4.06 -2.90
CA ILE A 86 -4.63 4.05 -1.46
C ILE A 86 -3.75 5.15 -0.88
N PHE A 87 -4.37 6.17 -0.29
CA PHE A 87 -3.70 7.28 0.36
C PHE A 87 -3.74 7.12 1.87
N ARG A 88 -2.69 7.52 2.53
CA ARG A 88 -2.66 7.70 3.97
C ARG A 88 -3.49 8.93 4.34
N VAL A 89 -4.28 8.86 5.40
CA VAL A 89 -4.94 10.05 5.97
C VAL A 89 -4.02 10.64 7.02
N THR A 90 -3.70 11.92 6.88
CA THR A 90 -2.95 12.66 7.89
C THR A 90 -3.88 13.04 9.07
N ASP A 91 -3.30 13.34 10.23
CA ASP A 91 -4.09 13.79 11.37
C ASP A 91 -4.83 15.11 11.05
N ALA A 92 -4.24 15.96 10.20
CA ALA A 92 -4.83 17.21 9.75
C ALA A 92 -6.05 17.01 8.85
N ASP A 93 -6.07 15.95 8.04
CA ASP A 93 -7.13 15.71 7.05
C ASP A 93 -8.24 14.78 7.58
N LEU A 94 -8.06 14.22 8.79
CA LEU A 94 -8.95 13.17 9.30
C LEU A 94 -10.39 13.66 9.51
N GLU A 95 -10.57 14.84 10.08
CA GLU A 95 -11.90 15.41 10.31
C GLU A 95 -12.62 15.71 8.98
N GLU A 96 -11.91 16.27 8.01
CA GLU A 96 -12.43 16.51 6.66
C GLU A 96 -12.84 15.20 5.99
N ALA A 97 -12.00 14.16 6.07
CA ALA A 97 -12.31 12.83 5.52
C ALA A 97 -13.54 12.21 6.18
N ILE A 98 -13.71 12.36 7.49
CA ILE A 98 -14.88 11.88 8.23
C ILE A 98 -16.14 12.62 7.77
N ALA A 99 -16.06 13.93 7.60
CA ALA A 99 -17.17 14.76 7.13
C ALA A 99 -17.56 14.42 5.68
N ALA A 100 -16.55 14.25 4.80
CA ALA A 100 -16.76 13.90 3.39
C ALA A 100 -17.41 12.51 3.21
N ASP A 101 -17.07 11.53 4.05
CA ASP A 101 -17.63 10.17 4.04
C ASP A 101 -18.65 9.92 5.16
N LYS A 102 -19.35 10.96 5.59
CA LYS A 102 -20.31 10.88 6.71
C LYS A 102 -21.32 9.74 6.56
N ASN A 103 -21.81 9.54 5.35
CA ASN A 103 -22.82 8.52 5.06
C ASN A 103 -22.23 7.17 4.64
N GLY A 104 -20.92 7.06 4.52
CA GLY A 104 -20.25 5.85 4.04
C GLY A 104 -20.41 5.58 2.54
N THR A 105 -20.81 6.61 1.77
CA THR A 105 -21.01 6.53 0.31
C THR A 105 -19.84 7.14 -0.47
N GLY A 106 -18.82 7.61 0.24
CA GLY A 106 -17.67 8.29 -0.33
C GLY A 106 -17.99 9.67 -0.90
N TRP A 107 -16.98 10.31 -1.49
CA TRP A 107 -17.07 11.64 -2.11
C TRP A 107 -16.38 11.66 -3.46
N PRO A 108 -16.78 12.56 -4.38
CA PRO A 108 -16.09 12.74 -5.66
C PRO A 108 -14.66 13.23 -5.40
N CYS A 109 -13.69 12.66 -6.10
CA CYS A 109 -12.29 13.07 -6.02
C CYS A 109 -11.60 12.77 -7.35
N PHE A 110 -10.63 13.63 -7.73
CA PHE A 110 -9.86 13.45 -8.95
C PHE A 110 -8.43 13.90 -8.70
N GLY A 111 -7.46 13.15 -9.19
CA GLY A 111 -6.04 13.47 -9.08
C GLY A 111 -5.41 13.26 -7.70
N GLY A 112 -6.21 12.88 -6.67
CA GLY A 112 -5.73 12.65 -5.31
C GLY A 112 -6.85 12.26 -4.36
N SER A 113 -6.63 12.44 -3.06
CA SER A 113 -7.65 12.12 -2.02
C SER A 113 -8.83 13.10 -2.01
N GLY A 114 -8.68 14.27 -2.63
CA GLY A 114 -9.67 15.35 -2.58
C GLY A 114 -9.76 16.07 -1.23
N LEU A 115 -8.80 15.84 -0.32
CA LEU A 115 -8.71 16.45 1.01
C LEU A 115 -7.62 17.54 1.01
N GLY A 116 -7.77 18.55 1.90
CA GLY A 116 -6.78 19.61 2.08
C GLY A 116 -6.64 20.59 0.91
N GLY A 117 -7.59 20.57 -0.05
CA GLY A 117 -7.58 21.45 -1.23
C GLY A 117 -6.66 20.96 -2.36
N MET A 118 -6.75 21.63 -3.52
CA MET A 118 -6.12 21.19 -4.76
C MET A 118 -4.59 21.07 -4.67
N LEU A 119 -3.92 22.00 -3.99
CA LEU A 119 -2.47 21.99 -3.87
C LEU A 119 -1.97 20.87 -2.93
N SER A 120 -2.70 20.61 -1.84
CA SER A 120 -2.41 19.54 -0.89
C SER A 120 -2.51 18.16 -1.55
N THR A 121 -3.45 17.98 -2.45
CA THR A 121 -3.72 16.74 -3.18
C THR A 121 -2.48 16.21 -3.92
N PHE A 122 -1.67 17.11 -4.52
CA PHE A 122 -0.48 16.72 -5.29
C PHE A 122 0.80 16.64 -4.45
N ILE A 123 0.87 17.35 -3.33
CA ILE A 123 2.11 17.50 -2.57
C ILE A 123 2.13 16.69 -1.29
N SER A 124 0.99 16.49 -0.63
CA SER A 124 0.94 15.97 0.75
C SER A 124 0.12 14.71 0.98
N SER A 125 -0.54 14.15 -0.04
CA SER A 125 -1.26 12.88 0.13
C SER A 125 -0.31 11.70 -0.06
N PRO A 126 0.25 11.14 1.01
CA PRO A 126 1.24 10.09 0.88
C PRO A 126 0.55 8.81 0.38
N TRP A 127 1.01 8.33 -0.76
CA TRP A 127 0.55 7.07 -1.33
C TRP A 127 1.01 5.90 -0.47
N LEU A 128 0.12 4.96 -0.20
CA LEU A 128 0.48 3.67 0.40
C LEU A 128 0.65 2.58 -0.66
N SER A 129 -0.23 2.59 -1.66
CA SER A 129 -0.24 1.61 -2.75
C SER A 129 -1.12 2.10 -3.89
N SER A 130 -0.96 1.51 -5.06
CA SER A 130 -1.84 1.67 -6.20
C SER A 130 -2.14 0.33 -6.84
N TRP A 131 -3.26 0.25 -7.59
CA TRP A 131 -3.64 -0.93 -8.32
C TRP A 131 -4.15 -0.56 -9.72
N ALA A 132 -3.79 -1.36 -10.69
CA ALA A 132 -4.36 -1.37 -12.04
C ALA A 132 -4.60 -2.82 -12.47
N PRO A 133 -5.41 -3.09 -13.52
CA PRO A 133 -5.61 -4.43 -14.05
C PRO A 133 -4.29 -5.18 -14.29
N GLY A 134 -4.22 -6.40 -13.81
CA GLY A 134 -3.00 -7.21 -13.86
C GLY A 134 -2.07 -7.09 -12.67
N ARG A 135 -2.20 -6.04 -11.83
CA ARG A 135 -1.38 -5.89 -10.61
C ARG A 135 -1.90 -6.78 -9.49
N GLY A 136 -1.00 -7.53 -8.90
CA GLY A 136 -1.28 -8.39 -7.73
C GLY A 136 -1.12 -7.67 -6.40
N LYS A 137 -0.71 -8.43 -5.39
CA LYS A 137 -0.39 -7.95 -4.05
C LYS A 137 0.97 -7.22 -4.05
N ASP A 138 1.02 -6.02 -3.47
CA ASP A 138 2.28 -5.34 -3.18
C ASP A 138 2.89 -5.97 -1.92
N VAL A 139 4.10 -6.47 -2.05
CA VAL A 139 4.85 -7.08 -0.95
C VAL A 139 6.13 -6.27 -0.73
N SER A 140 6.35 -5.84 0.51
CA SER A 140 7.59 -5.16 0.87
C SER A 140 8.78 -6.11 0.73
N PRO A 141 9.93 -5.64 0.25
CA PRO A 141 11.16 -6.43 0.21
C PRO A 141 11.52 -7.01 1.58
N ALA A 142 12.28 -8.10 1.60
CA ALA A 142 12.76 -8.68 2.85
C ALA A 142 13.50 -7.62 3.69
N GLY A 143 13.20 -7.56 4.98
CA GLY A 143 13.80 -6.57 5.88
C GLY A 143 13.26 -5.14 5.78
N TYR A 144 12.23 -4.88 4.95
CA TYR A 144 11.62 -3.56 4.78
C TYR A 144 10.11 -3.59 4.99
N GLY A 145 9.51 -2.42 5.31
CA GLY A 145 8.06 -2.28 5.40
C GLY A 145 7.61 -0.83 5.63
N THR A 146 6.34 -0.56 5.43
CA THR A 146 5.79 0.78 5.56
C THR A 146 5.18 0.98 6.94
N PRO A 147 5.57 2.01 7.71
CA PRO A 147 4.99 2.30 9.01
C PRO A 147 3.48 2.56 8.89
N PHE A 148 2.72 2.09 9.86
CA PHE A 148 1.29 2.33 9.98
C PHE A 148 0.93 2.45 11.47
N LYS A 149 0.42 3.61 11.86
CA LYS A 149 0.15 3.92 13.27
C LYS A 149 -1.13 3.25 13.76
N LYS A 150 -1.23 3.11 15.07
CA LYS A 150 -2.48 2.76 15.74
C LYS A 150 -3.59 3.73 15.33
N ASN A 151 -4.78 3.19 15.02
CA ASN A 151 -5.97 3.93 14.59
C ASN A 151 -5.81 4.75 13.29
N GLU A 152 -4.71 4.60 12.60
CA GLU A 152 -4.51 5.24 11.30
C GLU A 152 -5.54 4.72 10.30
N ARG A 153 -5.97 5.59 9.41
CA ARG A 153 -6.95 5.32 8.34
C ARG A 153 -6.34 5.60 6.99
N PHE A 154 -7.03 5.20 5.95
CA PHE A 154 -6.66 5.53 4.59
C PHE A 154 -7.87 5.90 3.75
N VAL A 155 -7.62 6.68 2.71
CA VAL A 155 -8.56 6.95 1.65
C VAL A 155 -8.30 5.98 0.52
N LEU A 156 -9.35 5.27 0.10
CA LEU A 156 -9.36 4.49 -1.12
C LEU A 156 -9.99 5.33 -2.21
N GLN A 157 -9.22 5.77 -3.20
CA GLN A 157 -9.72 6.30 -4.46
C GLN A 157 -9.93 5.15 -5.43
N VAL A 158 -11.10 5.08 -6.04
CA VAL A 158 -11.41 4.15 -7.13
C VAL A 158 -11.78 4.95 -8.36
N HIS A 159 -11.13 4.67 -9.47
CA HIS A 159 -11.49 5.15 -10.79
C HIS A 159 -12.30 4.07 -11.51
N TYR A 160 -13.50 4.41 -11.86
CA TYR A 160 -14.39 3.59 -12.67
C TYR A 160 -14.44 4.15 -14.09
N ASN A 161 -14.05 3.34 -15.09
CA ASN A 161 -14.22 3.67 -16.49
C ASN A 161 -15.49 2.97 -17.01
N LEU A 162 -16.57 3.71 -17.20
CA LEU A 162 -17.87 3.16 -17.56
C LEU A 162 -17.98 2.80 -19.04
N LEU A 163 -17.10 3.30 -19.91
CA LEU A 163 -16.98 2.79 -21.28
C LEU A 163 -16.56 1.31 -21.30
N ALA A 164 -15.73 0.91 -20.35
CA ALA A 164 -15.29 -0.47 -20.23
C ALA A 164 -16.42 -1.44 -19.82
N ALA A 165 -17.56 -0.93 -19.34
CA ALA A 165 -18.76 -1.73 -19.16
C ALA A 165 -19.36 -2.21 -20.51
N ASN A 166 -18.90 -1.64 -21.63
CA ASN A 166 -19.22 -2.04 -23.00
C ASN A 166 -20.73 -2.19 -23.26
N GLY A 167 -21.52 -1.19 -22.79
CA GLY A 167 -22.98 -1.20 -22.89
C GLY A 167 -23.68 -2.18 -21.93
N GLY A 168 -22.94 -2.90 -21.12
CA GLY A 168 -23.48 -3.75 -20.07
C GLY A 168 -24.07 -2.94 -18.91
N LYS A 169 -24.87 -3.62 -18.08
CA LYS A 169 -25.45 -2.99 -16.89
C LYS A 169 -24.33 -2.66 -15.88
N VAL A 170 -24.24 -1.39 -15.49
CA VAL A 170 -23.40 -0.98 -14.38
C VAL A 170 -24.08 -1.40 -13.08
N GLU A 171 -23.37 -2.14 -12.26
CA GLU A 171 -23.84 -2.63 -10.97
C GLU A 171 -23.01 -2.00 -9.85
N THR A 172 -23.50 -2.11 -8.63
CA THR A 172 -22.78 -1.62 -7.45
C THR A 172 -21.45 -2.34 -7.27
N ASP A 173 -20.42 -1.59 -6.88
CA ASP A 173 -19.10 -2.07 -6.47
C ASP A 173 -18.93 -1.91 -4.96
N GLN A 174 -18.36 -2.92 -4.33
CA GLN A 174 -17.93 -2.90 -2.94
C GLN A 174 -16.54 -3.56 -2.83
N SER A 175 -15.59 -2.93 -3.46
CA SER A 175 -14.18 -3.35 -3.46
C SER A 175 -13.57 -3.31 -2.06
N LYS A 176 -12.47 -4.03 -1.87
CA LYS A 176 -11.83 -4.17 -0.56
C LYS A 176 -10.31 -4.11 -0.65
N ILE A 177 -9.71 -3.84 0.50
CA ILE A 177 -8.27 -3.89 0.71
C ILE A 177 -7.95 -5.02 1.68
N VAL A 178 -6.90 -5.77 1.38
CA VAL A 178 -6.29 -6.73 2.31
C VAL A 178 -4.89 -6.23 2.65
N MET A 179 -4.60 -6.11 3.93
CA MET A 179 -3.32 -5.63 4.45
C MET A 179 -2.76 -6.64 5.45
N GLU A 180 -1.47 -6.93 5.36
CA GLU A 180 -0.75 -7.76 6.32
C GLU A 180 0.30 -6.92 7.02
N THR A 181 0.32 -6.96 8.35
CA THR A 181 1.22 -6.18 9.18
C THR A 181 1.94 -7.04 10.22
N ILE A 182 3.04 -6.51 10.73
CA ILE A 182 3.70 -6.98 11.95
C ILE A 182 3.72 -5.85 12.98
N PRO A 183 3.82 -6.15 14.30
CA PRO A 183 4.01 -5.11 15.30
C PRO A 183 5.26 -4.28 15.03
N ALA A 184 5.19 -2.96 15.21
CA ALA A 184 6.35 -2.07 15.07
C ALA A 184 7.31 -2.23 16.26
N LYS A 185 6.76 -2.48 17.47
CA LYS A 185 7.55 -2.66 18.69
C LYS A 185 8.44 -3.90 18.58
N GLY A 186 9.75 -3.70 18.76
CA GLY A 186 10.73 -4.77 18.70
C GLY A 186 11.08 -5.23 17.27
N SER A 187 10.53 -4.59 16.24
CA SER A 187 10.86 -4.89 14.85
C SER A 187 12.20 -4.26 14.45
N THR A 188 13.02 -5.03 13.73
CA THR A 188 14.26 -4.56 13.10
C THR A 188 14.08 -4.20 11.63
N VAL A 189 12.84 -4.22 11.16
CA VAL A 189 12.48 -3.91 9.77
C VAL A 189 12.75 -2.44 9.47
N LYS A 190 13.45 -2.15 8.37
CA LYS A 190 13.70 -0.80 7.89
C LYS A 190 12.42 -0.20 7.29
N GLN A 191 12.20 1.08 7.52
CA GLN A 191 11.02 1.77 7.04
C GLN A 191 11.17 2.14 5.56
N LEU A 192 10.10 1.89 4.80
CA LEU A 192 9.93 2.39 3.44
C LEU A 192 9.16 3.70 3.49
N HIS A 193 9.60 4.64 2.66
CA HIS A 193 8.89 5.88 2.37
C HIS A 193 8.55 5.89 0.88
N VAL A 194 7.43 6.52 0.54
CA VAL A 194 7.02 6.71 -0.85
C VAL A 194 7.37 8.13 -1.25
N GLU A 195 8.13 8.25 -2.32
CA GLU A 195 8.43 9.52 -2.96
C GLU A 195 7.68 9.57 -4.30
N LEU A 196 7.04 10.70 -4.58
CA LEU A 196 6.38 10.95 -5.85
C LEU A 196 7.29 11.76 -6.74
N PHE A 197 7.54 11.27 -7.92
CA PHE A 197 8.27 11.98 -8.97
C PHE A 197 7.26 12.44 -10.03
N PRO A 198 6.63 13.62 -9.86
CA PRO A 198 5.66 14.11 -10.83
C PRO A 198 6.34 14.34 -12.16
N ALA A 199 5.75 13.82 -13.21
CA ALA A 199 6.15 14.06 -14.60
C ALA A 199 4.97 14.68 -15.36
N PRO A 200 5.19 15.33 -16.51
CA PRO A 200 4.09 15.70 -17.38
C PRO A 200 3.19 14.50 -17.67
N VAL A 201 1.88 14.72 -17.65
CA VAL A 201 0.87 13.66 -17.90
C VAL A 201 1.05 13.13 -19.33
N GLU A 202 1.51 13.97 -20.23
CA GLU A 202 1.77 13.62 -21.62
C GLU A 202 3.26 13.71 -21.88
N LEU A 203 3.81 12.62 -22.38
CA LEU A 203 5.14 12.61 -22.96
C LEU A 203 5.08 13.35 -24.31
N ALA A 204 6.06 14.21 -24.56
CA ALA A 204 6.19 14.86 -25.85
C ALA A 204 6.22 13.80 -26.95
N CYS A 205 5.34 13.92 -27.90
CA CYS A 205 5.34 13.00 -29.03
C CYS A 205 6.62 13.16 -29.85
N PRO A 206 7.16 12.08 -30.42
CA PRO A 206 8.28 12.17 -31.35
C PRO A 206 7.94 13.07 -32.52
N ALA A 207 8.93 13.81 -33.04
CA ALA A 207 8.74 14.69 -34.19
C ALA A 207 8.12 13.95 -35.37
N GLY A 208 7.04 14.48 -35.95
CA GLY A 208 6.31 13.90 -37.07
C GLY A 208 5.26 12.85 -36.71
N VAL A 209 5.02 12.58 -35.42
CA VAL A 209 3.90 11.74 -34.96
C VAL A 209 2.72 12.67 -34.63
N THR A 210 1.57 12.39 -35.26
CA THR A 210 0.30 13.09 -35.02
C THR A 210 -0.75 12.08 -34.56
N GLY A 211 -1.72 12.52 -33.78
CA GLY A 211 -2.82 11.68 -33.30
C GLY A 211 -3.49 12.21 -32.05
N PRO A 212 -4.58 11.62 -31.59
CA PRO A 212 -5.40 12.16 -30.50
C PRO A 212 -4.67 12.44 -29.18
N LEU A 213 -3.47 11.92 -29.01
CA LEU A 213 -2.62 12.13 -27.83
C LEU A 213 -1.35 12.92 -28.16
N CYS A 214 -1.22 13.41 -29.39
CA CYS A 214 -0.03 14.09 -29.89
C CYS A 214 -0.32 15.50 -30.45
N ASP A 215 -1.57 15.95 -30.46
CA ASP A 215 -2.03 17.23 -31.00
C ASP A 215 -2.25 18.27 -29.88
#